data_586363da9b1309ee7fe77d0560ecf3c3
#
_entry.id   586363da9b1309ee7fe77d0560ecf3c3
#
_cell.length_a   1.000
_cell.length_b   1.000
_cell.length_c   1.000
_cell.angle_alpha   90.00
_cell.angle_beta   90.00
_cell.angle_gamma   90.00
#
_symmetry.space_group_name_H-M   'P 1'
#
loop_
_entity.id
_entity.type
_entity.pdbx_description
1 polymer ?
#
loop_
_entity_poly.entity_id
_entity_poly.type
_entity_poly.pdbx_seq_one_letter_code
_entity_poly.pdbx_strand_id
1 'polypeptide(L)'
;MTRVIAVAFHEHGQLHHLAADGVDVHLGDWVLYPTDDGDEVARCVWGPQEVCFDEPLPTCPGLASPTQLDAAAAARQRRSEVTELVKKRIAAHGLDMQVLAVDLVEGDAPHVAVYYRTAHRVDFRALVPDLARALASRVDLRQVTGRDPARLVGGVGLCGHQLCCSTFLNEVEPISIRLANQQGHGSNPMAVTGLCGHLMCCLRYESPYYDDFTATAEQTAQQKQDRSCLLYTSDA
;
A
#
# COMPACT_ATOMS: atom_id res chain seq x y z
N MET A 1 16.11 16.44 -14.57
CA MET A 1 15.41 16.53 -13.28
C MET A 1 13.98 16.90 -13.61
N THR A 2 13.02 16.20 -13.06
CA THR A 2 11.59 16.40 -13.28
C THR A 2 10.97 16.86 -11.97
N ARG A 3 10.06 17.82 -11.99
CA ARG A 3 9.30 18.26 -10.82
C ARG A 3 8.24 17.21 -10.51
N VAL A 4 8.38 16.50 -9.39
CA VAL A 4 7.56 15.34 -9.03
C VAL A 4 6.70 15.65 -7.82
N ILE A 5 5.47 15.18 -7.86
CA ILE A 5 4.53 15.14 -6.73
C ILE A 5 4.11 13.70 -6.45
N ALA A 6 3.75 13.39 -5.22
CA ALA A 6 3.04 12.15 -4.91
C ALA A 6 1.61 12.45 -4.50
N VAL A 7 0.69 11.67 -5.04
CA VAL A 7 -0.75 11.79 -4.80
C VAL A 7 -1.33 10.51 -4.23
N ALA A 8 -2.42 10.63 -3.49
CA ALA A 8 -3.17 9.52 -2.96
C ALA A 8 -4.68 9.72 -3.20
N PHE A 9 -5.39 8.65 -3.55
CA PHE A 9 -6.84 8.65 -3.75
C PHE A 9 -7.61 8.55 -2.42
N HIS A 10 -6.97 7.93 -1.41
CA HIS A 10 -7.54 7.72 -0.08
C HIS A 10 -6.53 8.11 0.99
N GLU A 11 -7.01 8.46 2.15
CA GLU A 11 -6.19 8.61 3.34
C GLU A 11 -5.49 7.28 3.66
N HIS A 12 -4.16 7.29 3.83
CA HIS A 12 -3.31 6.11 3.99
C HIS A 12 -3.29 5.14 2.79
N GLY A 13 -3.73 5.59 1.62
CA GLY A 13 -3.70 4.82 0.38
C GLY A 13 -2.33 4.77 -0.28
N GLN A 14 -2.25 4.02 -1.37
CA GLN A 14 -1.05 3.92 -2.19
C GLN A 14 -0.63 5.28 -2.74
N LEU A 15 0.68 5.53 -2.75
CA LEU A 15 1.26 6.73 -3.35
C LEU A 15 1.49 6.51 -4.83
N HIS A 16 1.03 7.46 -5.63
CA HIS A 16 1.25 7.51 -7.05
C HIS A 16 2.06 8.75 -7.39
N HIS A 17 3.11 8.59 -8.19
CA HIS A 17 3.96 9.69 -8.57
C HIS A 17 3.54 10.27 -9.90
N LEU A 18 3.56 11.61 -10.00
CA LEU A 18 3.24 12.37 -11.20
C LEU A 18 4.33 13.39 -11.50
N ALA A 19 4.63 13.58 -12.76
CA ALA A 19 5.39 14.72 -13.23
C ALA A 19 4.48 15.96 -13.23
N ALA A 20 4.86 16.99 -12.48
CA ALA A 20 4.09 18.23 -12.32
C ALA A 20 4.80 19.43 -12.98
N ASP A 21 5.49 19.20 -14.09
CA ASP A 21 6.16 20.25 -14.84
C ASP A 21 5.15 21.23 -15.43
N GLY A 22 5.28 22.50 -15.05
CA GLY A 22 4.38 23.57 -15.51
C GLY A 22 3.06 23.71 -14.76
N VAL A 23 2.78 22.87 -13.76
CA VAL A 23 1.60 22.98 -12.89
C VAL A 23 2.04 23.47 -11.51
N ASP A 24 1.40 24.52 -11.02
CA ASP A 24 1.67 25.04 -9.67
C ASP A 24 0.81 24.31 -8.65
N VAL A 25 1.39 23.24 -8.07
CA VAL A 25 0.73 22.33 -7.11
C VAL A 25 1.40 22.48 -5.75
N HIS A 26 0.59 22.51 -4.70
CA HIS A 26 1.04 22.55 -3.31
C HIS A 26 0.55 21.31 -2.54
N LEU A 27 1.20 21.05 -1.42
CA LEU A 27 0.79 19.99 -0.51
C LEU A 27 -0.67 20.20 -0.05
N GLY A 28 -1.49 19.19 -0.24
CA GLY A 28 -2.91 19.22 0.13
C GLY A 28 -3.86 19.58 -1.01
N ASP A 29 -3.34 20.06 -2.14
CA ASP A 29 -4.14 20.38 -3.32
C ASP A 29 -4.77 19.13 -3.92
N TRP A 30 -5.94 19.32 -4.55
CA TRP A 30 -6.60 18.31 -5.33
C TRP A 30 -6.19 18.42 -6.78
N VAL A 31 -5.60 17.36 -7.31
CA VAL A 31 -5.08 17.27 -8.67
C VAL A 31 -5.76 16.16 -9.44
N LEU A 32 -5.64 16.21 -10.75
CA LEU A 32 -6.08 15.15 -11.64
C LEU A 32 -4.96 14.12 -11.83
N TYR A 33 -5.33 12.85 -11.77
CA TYR A 33 -4.47 11.72 -12.07
C TYR A 33 -4.98 11.03 -13.34
N PRO A 34 -4.16 10.88 -14.39
CA PRO A 34 -4.60 10.24 -15.62
C PRO A 34 -4.72 8.73 -15.41
N THR A 35 -5.90 8.18 -15.72
CA THR A 35 -6.17 6.74 -15.77
C THR A 35 -6.65 6.36 -17.17
N ASP A 36 -6.71 5.05 -17.45
CA ASP A 36 -7.19 4.55 -18.74
C ASP A 36 -8.67 4.91 -19.01
N ASP A 37 -9.45 5.09 -17.94
CA ASP A 37 -10.88 5.43 -18.00
C ASP A 37 -11.14 6.95 -17.91
N GLY A 38 -10.09 7.76 -17.82
CA GLY A 38 -10.18 9.23 -17.68
C GLY A 38 -9.42 9.75 -16.47
N ASP A 39 -9.56 11.05 -16.21
CA ASP A 39 -8.86 11.70 -15.12
C ASP A 39 -9.60 11.49 -13.78
N GLU A 40 -8.91 10.97 -12.78
CA GLU A 40 -9.41 10.83 -11.42
C GLU A 40 -8.87 11.91 -10.49
N VAL A 41 -9.68 12.30 -9.50
CA VAL A 41 -9.28 13.30 -8.49
C VAL A 41 -8.51 12.64 -7.37
N ALA A 42 -7.26 13.08 -7.18
CA ALA A 42 -6.37 12.64 -6.12
C ALA A 42 -5.84 13.81 -5.31
N ARG A 43 -5.40 13.56 -4.08
CA ARG A 43 -4.85 14.60 -3.20
C ARG A 43 -3.33 14.57 -3.23
N CYS A 44 -2.70 15.72 -3.43
CA CYS A 44 -1.26 15.88 -3.32
C CYS A 44 -0.82 15.69 -1.85
N VAL A 45 -0.04 14.67 -1.58
CA VAL A 45 0.41 14.31 -0.22
C VAL A 45 1.91 14.48 -0.02
N TRP A 46 2.66 14.71 -1.11
CA TRP A 46 4.10 14.99 -1.06
C TRP A 46 4.56 15.77 -2.31
N GLY A 47 5.57 16.59 -2.13
CA GLY A 47 6.16 17.42 -3.18
C GLY A 47 5.59 18.85 -3.16
N PRO A 48 5.84 19.65 -4.23
CA PRO A 48 6.67 19.34 -5.39
C PRO A 48 8.17 19.34 -5.09
N GLN A 49 8.90 18.37 -5.63
CA GLN A 49 10.36 18.32 -5.54
C GLN A 49 10.99 17.94 -6.89
N GLU A 50 12.20 18.43 -7.15
CA GLU A 50 12.99 18.04 -8.32
C GLU A 50 13.73 16.74 -8.02
N VAL A 51 13.36 15.68 -8.71
CA VAL A 51 13.92 14.33 -8.54
C VAL A 51 14.33 13.76 -9.89
N CYS A 52 15.37 12.94 -9.90
CA CYS A 52 15.69 12.10 -11.05
C CYS A 52 14.94 10.77 -10.90
N PHE A 53 14.07 10.48 -11.86
CA PHE A 53 13.40 9.19 -12.00
C PHE A 53 13.97 8.48 -13.22
N ASP A 54 14.21 7.18 -13.11
CA ASP A 54 14.72 6.35 -14.20
C ASP A 54 13.63 5.96 -15.20
N GLU A 55 12.36 5.98 -14.77
CA GLU A 55 11.21 5.65 -15.58
C GLU A 55 10.34 6.90 -15.86
N PRO A 56 9.68 6.94 -17.04
CA PRO A 56 8.75 8.04 -17.35
C PRO A 56 7.55 8.01 -16.40
N LEU A 57 7.27 9.14 -15.77
CA LEU A 57 6.11 9.32 -14.91
C LEU A 57 4.92 9.85 -15.71
N PRO A 58 3.68 9.46 -15.34
CA PRO A 58 2.47 10.11 -15.85
C PRO A 58 2.52 11.62 -15.58
N THR A 59 2.06 12.42 -16.52
CA THR A 59 2.04 13.88 -16.38
C THR A 59 0.76 14.30 -15.67
N CYS A 60 0.87 15.19 -14.67
CA CYS A 60 -0.28 15.77 -13.99
C CYS A 60 -1.08 16.67 -14.95
N PRO A 61 -2.36 16.36 -15.24
CA PRO A 61 -3.16 17.18 -16.14
C PRO A 61 -3.47 18.58 -15.61
N GLY A 62 -3.45 18.75 -14.28
CA GLY A 62 -3.71 20.01 -13.61
C GLY A 62 -4.42 19.87 -12.27
N LEU A 63 -4.83 21.04 -11.73
CA LEU A 63 -5.66 21.08 -10.53
C LEU A 63 -7.10 20.65 -10.85
N ALA A 64 -7.73 19.96 -9.91
CA ALA A 64 -9.13 19.57 -10.05
C ALA A 64 -10.06 20.79 -9.96
N SER A 65 -10.97 20.91 -10.91
CA SER A 65 -12.01 21.93 -10.90
C SER A 65 -13.07 21.68 -9.81
N PRO A 66 -13.81 22.71 -9.38
CA PRO A 66 -14.90 22.53 -8.41
C PRO A 66 -15.93 21.47 -8.82
N THR A 67 -16.27 21.41 -10.11
CA THR A 67 -17.21 20.43 -10.62
C THR A 67 -16.68 18.99 -10.54
N GLN A 68 -15.38 18.79 -10.75
CA GLN A 68 -14.74 17.48 -10.59
C GLN A 68 -14.63 17.09 -9.12
N LEU A 69 -14.40 18.05 -8.24
CA LEU A 69 -14.41 17.82 -6.77
C LEU A 69 -15.79 17.38 -6.29
N ASP A 70 -16.86 18.05 -6.75
CA ASP A 70 -18.23 17.68 -6.41
C ASP A 70 -18.59 16.29 -6.93
N ALA A 71 -18.22 15.98 -8.18
CA ALA A 71 -18.41 14.65 -8.76
C ALA A 71 -17.66 13.56 -7.97
N ALA A 72 -16.40 13.81 -7.61
CA ALA A 72 -15.60 12.89 -6.82
C ALA A 72 -16.18 12.71 -5.40
N ALA A 73 -16.71 13.77 -4.79
CA ALA A 73 -17.41 13.69 -3.51
C ALA A 73 -18.68 12.85 -3.59
N ALA A 74 -19.49 13.05 -4.62
CA ALA A 74 -20.70 12.27 -4.88
C ALA A 74 -20.38 10.77 -5.12
N ALA A 75 -19.31 10.48 -5.88
CA ALA A 75 -18.85 9.10 -6.11
C ALA A 75 -18.40 8.43 -4.81
N ARG A 76 -17.66 9.14 -3.94
CA ARG A 76 -17.26 8.64 -2.61
C ARG A 76 -18.46 8.36 -1.73
N GLN A 77 -19.44 9.27 -1.71
CA GLN A 77 -20.67 9.10 -0.94
C GLN A 77 -21.43 7.85 -1.41
N ARG A 78 -21.63 7.71 -2.73
CA ARG A 78 -22.29 6.53 -3.32
C ARG A 78 -21.57 5.23 -2.97
N ARG A 79 -20.23 5.21 -3.03
CA ARG A 79 -19.42 4.03 -2.62
C ARG A 79 -19.63 3.69 -1.15
N SER A 80 -19.71 4.68 -0.28
CA SER A 80 -19.99 4.51 1.15
C SER A 80 -21.38 3.90 1.39
N GLU A 81 -22.40 4.41 0.71
CA GLU A 81 -23.79 3.91 0.82
C GLU A 81 -23.89 2.45 0.36
N VAL A 82 -23.27 2.13 -0.77
CA VAL A 82 -23.22 0.76 -1.30
C VAL A 82 -22.47 -0.16 -0.32
N THR A 83 -21.37 0.29 0.25
CA THR A 83 -20.61 -0.47 1.25
C THR A 83 -21.45 -0.82 2.47
N GLU A 84 -22.19 0.15 3.00
CA GLU A 84 -23.08 -0.09 4.16
C GLU A 84 -24.25 -1.01 3.82
N LEU A 85 -24.80 -0.91 2.61
CA LEU A 85 -25.85 -1.82 2.14
C LEU A 85 -25.32 -3.26 2.03
N VAL A 86 -24.13 -3.43 1.45
CA VAL A 86 -23.46 -4.74 1.33
C VAL A 86 -23.23 -5.35 2.71
N LYS A 87 -22.69 -4.58 3.66
CA LYS A 87 -22.48 -5.05 5.06
C LYS A 87 -23.79 -5.49 5.71
N LYS A 88 -24.86 -4.70 5.56
CA LYS A 88 -26.18 -5.04 6.10
C LYS A 88 -26.73 -6.33 5.52
N ARG A 89 -26.59 -6.55 4.22
CA ARG A 89 -27.04 -7.79 3.56
C ARG A 89 -26.25 -9.00 4.02
N ILE A 90 -24.92 -8.88 4.12
CA ILE A 90 -24.04 -9.95 4.64
C ILE A 90 -24.46 -10.34 6.06
N ALA A 91 -24.69 -9.34 6.94
CA ALA A 91 -25.15 -9.58 8.31
C ALA A 91 -26.54 -10.26 8.33
N ALA A 92 -27.47 -9.86 7.45
CA ALA A 92 -28.79 -10.48 7.34
C ALA A 92 -28.75 -11.95 6.92
N HIS A 93 -27.75 -12.33 6.10
CA HIS A 93 -27.51 -13.73 5.72
C HIS A 93 -26.71 -14.52 6.77
N GLY A 94 -26.26 -13.88 7.87
CA GLY A 94 -25.49 -14.54 8.92
C GLY A 94 -24.12 -15.07 8.48
N LEU A 95 -23.51 -14.46 7.46
CA LEU A 95 -22.24 -14.92 6.91
C LEU A 95 -21.06 -14.31 7.67
N ASP A 96 -20.11 -15.18 8.08
CA ASP A 96 -18.88 -14.76 8.75
C ASP A 96 -17.84 -14.34 7.69
N MET A 97 -18.02 -13.11 7.21
CA MET A 97 -17.10 -12.47 6.27
C MET A 97 -16.97 -10.98 6.56
N GLN A 98 -15.75 -10.48 6.43
CA GLN A 98 -15.44 -9.09 6.63
C GLN A 98 -15.28 -8.39 5.26
N VAL A 99 -16.10 -7.37 5.00
CA VAL A 99 -15.94 -6.50 3.82
C VAL A 99 -14.77 -5.56 4.09
N LEU A 100 -13.81 -5.55 3.19
CA LEU A 100 -12.63 -4.69 3.25
C LEU A 100 -12.82 -3.43 2.40
N ALA A 101 -13.27 -3.62 1.16
CA ALA A 101 -13.52 -2.53 0.23
C ALA A 101 -14.67 -2.89 -0.72
N VAL A 102 -15.32 -1.88 -1.25
CA VAL A 102 -16.29 -2.02 -2.34
C VAL A 102 -15.90 -1.04 -3.43
N ASP A 103 -15.84 -1.52 -4.65
CA ASP A 103 -15.53 -0.71 -5.81
C ASP A 103 -16.68 -0.73 -6.82
N LEU A 104 -16.96 0.45 -7.38
CA LEU A 104 -18.00 0.64 -8.40
C LEU A 104 -17.28 0.75 -9.74
N VAL A 105 -17.24 -0.35 -10.47
CA VAL A 105 -16.61 -0.41 -11.78
C VAL A 105 -17.62 0.10 -12.82
N GLU A 106 -17.30 1.22 -13.42
CA GLU A 106 -18.05 1.83 -14.52
C GLU A 106 -17.42 1.39 -15.86
N GLY A 107 -18.13 1.46 -16.96
CA GLY A 107 -17.64 1.08 -18.29
C GLY A 107 -18.62 0.18 -19.04
N ASP A 108 -18.12 -0.59 -20.01
CA ASP A 108 -18.94 -1.43 -20.91
C ASP A 108 -19.75 -2.51 -20.18
N ALA A 109 -19.28 -2.98 -19.03
CA ALA A 109 -19.97 -3.95 -18.18
C ALA A 109 -19.95 -3.50 -16.71
N PRO A 110 -20.79 -2.53 -16.33
CA PRO A 110 -20.76 -1.97 -14.98
C PRO A 110 -21.10 -3.05 -13.95
N HIS A 111 -20.31 -3.09 -12.88
CA HIS A 111 -20.50 -4.06 -11.79
C HIS A 111 -19.95 -3.53 -10.47
N VAL A 112 -20.40 -4.14 -9.37
CA VAL A 112 -19.92 -3.85 -8.04
C VAL A 112 -18.94 -4.94 -7.62
N ALA A 113 -17.68 -4.59 -7.44
CA ALA A 113 -16.65 -5.48 -6.90
C ALA A 113 -16.61 -5.36 -5.38
N VAL A 114 -16.81 -6.46 -4.67
CA VAL A 114 -16.78 -6.53 -3.21
C VAL A 114 -15.56 -7.33 -2.78
N TYR A 115 -14.59 -6.67 -2.17
CA TYR A 115 -13.39 -7.29 -1.62
C TYR A 115 -13.65 -7.70 -0.18
N TYR A 116 -13.46 -8.98 0.11
CA TYR A 116 -13.77 -9.52 1.41
C TYR A 116 -12.69 -10.48 1.92
N ARG A 117 -12.64 -10.61 3.24
CA ARG A 117 -11.84 -11.60 3.95
C ARG A 117 -12.74 -12.53 4.74
N THR A 118 -12.41 -13.82 4.75
CA THR A 118 -13.05 -14.82 5.59
C THR A 118 -12.04 -15.85 6.05
N ALA A 119 -12.25 -16.42 7.25
CA ALA A 119 -11.44 -17.50 7.79
C ALA A 119 -11.89 -18.87 7.26
N HIS A 120 -13.16 -18.97 6.83
CA HIS A 120 -13.77 -20.23 6.41
C HIS A 120 -14.41 -20.12 5.02
N ARG A 121 -14.73 -21.26 4.44
CA ARG A 121 -15.48 -21.28 3.17
C ARG A 121 -16.92 -20.81 3.43
N VAL A 122 -17.36 -19.84 2.66
CA VAL A 122 -18.70 -19.24 2.75
C VAL A 122 -19.54 -19.62 1.54
N ASP A 123 -20.83 -19.92 1.75
CA ASP A 123 -21.77 -20.16 0.66
C ASP A 123 -22.48 -18.86 0.24
N PHE A 124 -22.18 -18.40 -0.96
CA PHE A 124 -22.68 -17.14 -1.51
C PHE A 124 -23.94 -17.29 -2.38
N ARG A 125 -24.49 -18.51 -2.54
CA ARG A 125 -25.60 -18.79 -3.47
C ARG A 125 -26.83 -17.94 -3.20
N ALA A 126 -27.11 -17.63 -1.93
CA ALA A 126 -28.23 -16.78 -1.54
C ALA A 126 -27.85 -15.29 -1.54
N LEU A 127 -26.61 -14.95 -1.16
CA LEU A 127 -26.14 -13.56 -1.03
C LEU A 127 -26.02 -12.86 -2.39
N VAL A 128 -25.38 -13.50 -3.39
CA VAL A 128 -25.09 -12.85 -4.67
C VAL A 128 -26.38 -12.40 -5.40
N PRO A 129 -27.43 -13.22 -5.55
CA PRO A 129 -28.67 -12.77 -6.16
C PRO A 129 -29.40 -11.68 -5.34
N ASP A 130 -29.28 -11.69 -4.03
CA ASP A 130 -29.87 -10.67 -3.16
C ASP A 130 -29.16 -9.32 -3.34
N LEU A 131 -27.83 -9.32 -3.34
CA LEU A 131 -27.04 -8.13 -3.60
C LEU A 131 -27.28 -7.57 -5.01
N ALA A 132 -27.31 -8.44 -6.02
CA ALA A 132 -27.55 -8.02 -7.41
C ALA A 132 -28.90 -7.34 -7.57
N ARG A 133 -29.96 -7.85 -6.91
CA ARG A 133 -31.29 -7.22 -6.88
C ARG A 133 -31.29 -5.88 -6.13
N ALA A 134 -30.64 -5.83 -4.96
CA ALA A 134 -30.59 -4.64 -4.13
C ALA A 134 -29.80 -3.50 -4.75
N LEU A 135 -28.73 -3.82 -5.49
CA LEU A 135 -27.85 -2.86 -6.15
C LEU A 135 -28.27 -2.58 -7.62
N ALA A 136 -29.21 -3.34 -8.16
CA ALA A 136 -29.60 -3.32 -9.57
C ALA A 136 -28.38 -3.41 -10.52
N SER A 137 -27.35 -4.17 -10.10
CA SER A 137 -26.06 -4.30 -10.79
C SER A 137 -25.50 -5.70 -10.60
N ARG A 138 -24.62 -6.11 -11.52
CA ARG A 138 -23.82 -7.32 -11.35
C ARG A 138 -22.90 -7.17 -10.12
N VAL A 139 -22.75 -8.23 -9.33
CA VAL A 139 -21.88 -8.25 -8.16
C VAL A 139 -20.78 -9.29 -8.35
N ASP A 140 -19.55 -8.87 -8.16
CA ASP A 140 -18.36 -9.71 -8.19
C ASP A 140 -17.75 -9.78 -6.79
N LEU A 141 -17.70 -10.99 -6.22
CA LEU A 141 -17.14 -11.21 -4.88
C LEU A 141 -15.69 -11.68 -5.01
N ARG A 142 -14.76 -10.88 -4.50
CA ARG A 142 -13.31 -11.12 -4.57
C ARG A 142 -12.75 -11.40 -3.17
N GLN A 143 -12.34 -12.63 -2.95
CA GLN A 143 -11.66 -12.97 -1.71
C GLN A 143 -10.23 -12.46 -1.73
N VAL A 144 -9.85 -11.74 -0.68
CA VAL A 144 -8.53 -11.15 -0.51
C VAL A 144 -7.78 -11.91 0.58
N THR A 145 -6.55 -12.31 0.32
CA THR A 145 -5.74 -13.15 1.20
C THR A 145 -4.33 -12.57 1.37
N GLY A 146 -3.56 -13.14 2.29
CA GLY A 146 -2.17 -12.76 2.47
C GLY A 146 -1.99 -11.33 3.00
N ARG A 147 -1.24 -10.49 2.29
CA ARG A 147 -0.96 -9.08 2.65
C ARG A 147 -2.00 -8.11 2.10
N ASP A 148 -2.75 -8.52 1.09
CA ASP A 148 -3.66 -7.63 0.36
C ASP A 148 -4.77 -7.03 1.24
N PRO A 149 -5.32 -7.72 2.28
CA PRO A 149 -6.23 -7.09 3.21
C PRO A 149 -5.65 -5.85 3.89
N ALA A 150 -4.40 -5.92 4.35
CA ALA A 150 -3.72 -4.80 4.98
C ALA A 150 -3.38 -3.70 3.97
N ARG A 151 -3.05 -4.07 2.74
CA ARG A 151 -2.79 -3.14 1.63
C ARG A 151 -4.02 -2.34 1.26
N LEU A 152 -5.18 -2.98 1.15
CA LEU A 152 -6.46 -2.33 0.80
C LEU A 152 -6.98 -1.42 1.92
N VAL A 153 -6.85 -1.84 3.18
CA VAL A 153 -7.35 -1.06 4.32
C VAL A 153 -6.38 0.05 4.70
N GLY A 154 -5.08 -0.15 4.46
CA GLY A 154 -4.04 0.74 4.93
C GLY A 154 -3.82 0.66 6.45
N GLY A 155 -3.18 1.68 7.00
CA GLY A 155 -2.97 1.81 8.44
C GLY A 155 -1.52 2.16 8.80
N VAL A 156 -1.19 2.05 10.09
CA VAL A 156 0.12 2.38 10.65
C VAL A 156 0.79 1.11 11.15
N GLY A 157 2.04 0.90 10.76
CA GLY A 157 2.84 -0.24 11.19
C GLY A 157 3.35 -0.09 12.63
N LEU A 158 3.97 -1.14 13.16
CA LEU A 158 4.61 -1.13 14.49
C LEU A 158 5.73 -0.06 14.60
N CYS A 159 6.31 0.35 13.47
CA CYS A 159 7.32 1.41 13.39
C CYS A 159 6.74 2.83 13.49
N GLY A 160 5.41 2.99 13.59
CA GLY A 160 4.75 4.28 13.63
C GLY A 160 4.54 4.97 12.26
N HIS A 161 5.01 4.36 11.17
CA HIS A 161 4.82 4.85 9.79
C HIS A 161 3.65 4.14 9.12
N GLN A 162 3.14 4.73 8.05
CA GLN A 162 2.15 4.08 7.19
C GLN A 162 2.70 2.75 6.65
N LEU A 163 1.81 1.79 6.39
CA LEU A 163 2.20 0.48 5.91
C LEU A 163 2.96 0.59 4.57
N CYS A 164 4.16 0.03 4.51
CA CYS A 164 4.97 0.04 3.28
C CYS A 164 4.21 -0.54 2.08
N CYS A 165 3.44 -1.62 2.30
CA CYS A 165 2.66 -2.27 1.24
C CYS A 165 1.45 -1.45 0.77
N SER A 166 0.96 -0.48 1.53
CA SER A 166 -0.12 0.43 1.10
C SER A 166 0.40 1.75 0.54
N THR A 167 1.70 2.02 0.64
CA THR A 167 2.29 3.28 0.19
C THR A 167 3.21 3.10 -1.02
N PHE A 168 4.42 2.58 -0.83
CA PHE A 168 5.44 2.54 -1.89
C PHE A 168 5.88 1.13 -2.30
N LEU A 169 5.68 0.11 -1.43
CA LEU A 169 6.17 -1.23 -1.69
C LEU A 169 5.10 -2.07 -2.40
N ASN A 170 5.05 -1.99 -3.72
CA ASN A 170 4.05 -2.67 -4.54
C ASN A 170 4.27 -4.18 -4.59
N GLU A 171 5.52 -4.61 -4.71
CA GLU A 171 5.91 -6.01 -4.75
C GLU A 171 6.71 -6.37 -3.50
N VAL A 172 6.34 -7.47 -2.87
CA VAL A 172 7.02 -7.97 -1.69
C VAL A 172 7.56 -9.37 -1.98
N GLU A 173 8.87 -9.45 -2.11
CA GLU A 173 9.57 -10.72 -2.23
C GLU A 173 9.36 -11.62 -1.00
N PRO A 174 9.53 -12.94 -1.14
CA PRO A 174 9.47 -13.88 -0.01
C PRO A 174 10.44 -13.50 1.12
N ILE A 175 9.93 -13.50 2.35
CA ILE A 175 10.68 -13.11 3.54
C ILE A 175 10.90 -14.34 4.41
N SER A 176 12.13 -14.52 4.87
CA SER A 176 12.50 -15.61 5.76
C SER A 176 12.82 -15.08 7.17
N ILE A 177 12.63 -15.92 8.17
CA ILE A 177 13.01 -15.61 9.56
C ILE A 177 14.53 -15.40 9.70
N ARG A 178 15.32 -15.93 8.78
CA ARG A 178 16.77 -15.72 8.73
C ARG A 178 17.12 -14.24 8.57
N LEU A 179 16.38 -13.50 7.73
CA LEU A 179 16.57 -12.05 7.57
C LEU A 179 16.31 -11.29 8.87
N ALA A 180 15.28 -11.69 9.63
CA ALA A 180 15.00 -11.08 10.93
C ALA A 180 16.16 -11.32 11.93
N ASN A 181 16.71 -12.52 11.94
CA ASN A 181 17.86 -12.85 12.81
C ASN A 181 19.12 -12.06 12.40
N GLN A 182 19.39 -11.91 11.10
CA GLN A 182 20.53 -11.12 10.60
C GLN A 182 20.42 -9.65 11.01
N GLN A 183 19.20 -9.12 11.08
CA GLN A 183 18.91 -7.74 11.50
C GLN A 183 18.78 -7.56 13.03
N GLY A 184 19.10 -8.60 13.82
CA GLY A 184 19.12 -8.51 15.28
C GLY A 184 17.74 -8.56 15.95
N HIS A 185 16.67 -8.87 15.22
CA HIS A 185 15.31 -8.93 15.79
C HIS A 185 15.04 -10.22 16.60
N GLY A 186 15.95 -11.17 16.59
CA GLY A 186 15.82 -12.44 17.31
C GLY A 186 14.67 -13.30 16.77
N SER A 187 14.38 -14.40 17.48
CA SER A 187 13.38 -15.38 17.08
C SER A 187 11.98 -15.09 17.63
N ASN A 188 11.70 -13.90 18.16
CA ASN A 188 10.37 -13.56 18.67
C ASN A 188 9.41 -13.27 17.50
N PRO A 189 8.43 -14.15 17.21
CA PRO A 189 7.52 -13.97 16.08
C PRO A 189 6.71 -12.69 16.19
N MET A 190 6.34 -12.27 17.41
CA MET A 190 5.54 -11.05 17.62
C MET A 190 6.28 -9.77 17.23
N ALA A 191 7.61 -9.75 17.43
CA ALA A 191 8.42 -8.59 17.09
C ALA A 191 8.66 -8.41 15.59
N VAL A 192 8.49 -9.49 14.80
CA VAL A 192 8.78 -9.51 13.36
C VAL A 192 7.55 -9.71 12.50
N THR A 193 6.36 -9.77 13.10
CA THR A 193 5.08 -9.93 12.39
C THR A 193 4.41 -8.58 12.16
N GLY A 194 4.08 -8.29 10.91
CA GLY A 194 3.33 -7.10 10.53
C GLY A 194 1.82 -7.24 10.78
N LEU A 195 1.08 -6.14 10.61
CA LEU A 195 -0.39 -6.11 10.75
C LEU A 195 -1.14 -7.10 9.84
N CYS A 196 -0.52 -7.49 8.73
CA CYS A 196 -1.05 -8.51 7.81
C CYS A 196 -0.94 -9.95 8.35
N GLY A 197 -0.29 -10.17 9.51
CA GLY A 197 -0.03 -11.49 10.06
C GLY A 197 1.16 -12.24 9.44
N HIS A 198 1.84 -11.65 8.47
CA HIS A 198 3.07 -12.18 7.86
C HIS A 198 4.31 -11.44 8.38
N LEU A 199 5.51 -11.99 8.12
CA LEU A 199 6.75 -11.30 8.45
C LEU A 199 6.79 -9.90 7.83
N MET A 200 7.32 -8.92 8.56
CA MET A 200 7.39 -7.52 8.12
C MET A 200 8.15 -7.37 6.80
N CYS A 201 7.55 -6.65 5.84
CA CYS A 201 8.14 -6.43 4.52
C CYS A 201 9.40 -5.56 4.56
N CYS A 202 9.54 -4.68 5.55
CA CYS A 202 10.76 -3.89 5.75
C CYS A 202 12.01 -4.76 5.97
N LEU A 203 11.89 -5.95 6.58
CA LEU A 203 13.01 -6.87 6.75
C LEU A 203 13.69 -7.21 5.40
N ARG A 204 12.90 -7.40 4.35
CA ARG A 204 13.44 -7.67 3.02
C ARG A 204 13.89 -6.38 2.33
N TYR A 205 13.12 -5.33 2.44
CA TYR A 205 13.43 -4.03 1.84
C TYR A 205 14.74 -3.43 2.38
N GLU A 206 14.98 -3.57 3.68
CA GLU A 206 16.16 -3.05 4.36
C GLU A 206 17.37 -4.00 4.34
N SER A 207 17.17 -5.27 3.94
CA SER A 207 18.23 -6.30 3.94
C SER A 207 19.54 -5.87 3.27
N PRO A 208 19.55 -5.21 2.10
CA PRO A 208 20.81 -4.79 1.46
C PRO A 208 21.67 -3.87 2.33
N TYR A 209 21.03 -3.01 3.13
CA TYR A 209 21.76 -2.09 4.02
C TYR A 209 22.43 -2.83 5.20
N TYR A 210 21.81 -3.92 5.66
CA TYR A 210 22.40 -4.75 6.74
C TYR A 210 23.57 -5.60 6.23
N ASP A 211 23.54 -6.03 4.99
CA ASP A 211 24.67 -6.75 4.37
C ASP A 211 25.92 -5.83 4.29
N ASP A 212 25.74 -4.57 3.93
CA ASP A 212 26.82 -3.57 3.93
C ASP A 212 27.37 -3.29 5.35
N PHE A 213 26.49 -3.22 6.35
CA PHE A 213 26.88 -3.02 7.76
C PHE A 213 27.69 -4.18 8.29
N THR A 214 27.28 -5.43 8.02
CA THR A 214 28.03 -6.62 8.45
C THR A 214 29.40 -6.70 7.81
N ALA A 215 29.50 -6.44 6.50
CA ALA A 215 30.76 -6.39 5.78
C ALA A 215 31.70 -5.32 6.36
N THR A 216 31.20 -4.13 6.68
CA THR A 216 31.97 -3.03 7.26
C THR A 216 32.41 -3.35 8.70
N ALA A 217 31.54 -3.98 9.51
CA ALA A 217 31.86 -4.39 10.87
C ALA A 217 32.94 -5.48 10.90
N GLU A 218 32.88 -6.46 10.00
CA GLU A 218 33.90 -7.51 9.86
C GLU A 218 35.24 -6.93 9.44
N GLN A 219 35.26 -6.01 8.47
CA GLN A 219 36.48 -5.30 8.04
C GLN A 219 37.12 -4.51 9.19
N THR A 220 36.28 -3.81 9.99
CA THR A 220 36.75 -3.04 11.14
C THR A 220 37.29 -3.94 12.25
N ALA A 221 36.67 -5.10 12.49
CA ALA A 221 37.14 -6.11 13.46
C ALA A 221 38.47 -6.70 13.00
N GLN A 222 38.61 -7.04 11.73
CA GLN A 222 39.84 -7.55 11.13
C GLN A 222 41.01 -6.54 11.28
N GLN A 223 40.76 -5.26 10.95
CA GLN A 223 41.75 -4.19 11.09
C GLN A 223 42.19 -3.98 12.54
N LYS A 224 41.28 -4.14 13.51
CA LYS A 224 41.64 -4.09 14.93
C LYS A 224 42.50 -5.27 15.35
N GLN A 225 42.23 -6.46 14.84
CA GLN A 225 42.97 -7.68 15.12
C GLN A 225 44.36 -7.61 14.52
N ASP A 226 44.50 -7.14 13.29
CA ASP A 226 45.81 -6.94 12.63
C ASP A 226 46.66 -5.90 13.35
N ARG A 227 46.07 -4.81 13.84
CA ARG A 227 46.74 -3.80 14.67
C ARG A 227 47.21 -4.36 16.02
N SER A 228 46.43 -5.23 16.66
CA SER A 228 46.84 -5.85 17.92
C SER A 228 47.99 -6.84 17.75
N CYS A 229 48.05 -7.57 16.63
CA CYS A 229 49.18 -8.43 16.29
C CYS A 229 50.48 -7.66 16.05
N LEU A 230 50.40 -6.47 15.46
CA LEU A 230 51.61 -5.64 15.21
C LEU A 230 52.21 -5.04 16.49
N LEU A 231 51.42 -4.83 17.55
CA LEU A 231 51.89 -4.31 18.83
C LEU A 231 52.65 -5.36 19.67
N TYR A 232 52.46 -6.66 19.40
CA TYR A 232 53.15 -7.75 20.11
C TYR A 232 54.45 -8.21 19.43
N THR A 233 54.80 -7.71 18.26
CA THR A 233 56.00 -8.10 17.51
C THR A 233 57.13 -7.05 17.54
N SER A 234 56.97 -5.95 18.29
CA SER A 234 57.95 -4.85 18.33
C SER A 234 58.89 -4.87 19.53
N ASP A 235 58.83 -5.90 20.39
CA ASP A 235 59.76 -6.08 21.53
C ASP A 235 60.38 -7.49 21.51
N ALA A 236 61.30 -7.73 20.51
CA ALA A 236 62.21 -8.87 20.51
C ALA A 236 63.54 -8.46 19.86
#